data_09157a92a6f11a6e6625bf19e3700a49
#
_entry.id   09157a92a6f11a6e6625bf19e3700a49
#
_cell.length_a   1.000
_cell.length_b   1.000
_cell.length_c   1.000
_cell.angle_alpha   90.00
_cell.angle_beta   90.00
_cell.angle_gamma   90.00
#
_symmetry.space_group_name_H-M   'P 1'
#
loop_
_entity.id
_entity.type
_entity.pdbx_description
1 polymer ?
#
loop_
_entity_poly.entity_id
_entity_poly.type
_entity_poly.pdbx_seq_one_letter_code
_entity_poly.pdbx_strand_id
1 'polypeptide(L)'
;LGMDERTELEASDMGYWSEPYQLSANDQEAISYSVPLILENGTVYGILGVELSLSYLEDMLPSEELKDKDAGSYLLGIEKNSDTEITNVLISGSDYSMVNGDKKVTEIYTKNNRQLIKNILSEDIYCDVEYLTLYNTNTPFEQQRWVLTGIVRGKNLFRFSSTVEKMLIRGTLAT
;
A
#
# COMPACT_ATOMS: atom_id res chain seq x y z
N LEU A 1 -11.52 -26.19 30.56
CA LEU A 1 -11.96 -24.84 30.16
C LEU A 1 -10.84 -23.89 30.55
N GLY A 2 -9.90 -23.64 29.60
CA GLY A 2 -8.86 -22.64 29.77
C GLY A 2 -9.52 -21.27 29.82
N MET A 3 -9.32 -20.55 30.91
CA MET A 3 -9.55 -19.11 30.93
C MET A 3 -8.47 -18.52 30.03
N ASP A 4 -8.86 -17.92 28.91
CA ASP A 4 -7.97 -17.05 28.15
C ASP A 4 -7.40 -16.01 29.12
N GLU A 5 -6.08 -16.02 29.29
CA GLU A 5 -5.38 -14.91 29.90
C GLU A 5 -5.70 -13.70 29.04
N ARG A 6 -6.59 -12.83 29.50
CA ARG A 6 -6.78 -11.52 28.92
C ARG A 6 -5.46 -10.79 29.09
N THR A 7 -4.69 -10.73 28.03
CA THR A 7 -3.51 -9.88 27.96
C THR A 7 -3.99 -8.47 28.25
N GLU A 8 -3.50 -7.85 29.31
CA GLU A 8 -3.85 -6.49 29.66
C GLU A 8 -3.30 -5.59 28.54
N LEU A 9 -4.20 -4.91 27.81
CA LEU A 9 -3.81 -4.05 26.68
C LEU A 9 -3.09 -2.81 27.24
N GLU A 10 -1.93 -2.52 26.71
CA GLU A 10 -1.23 -1.26 26.94
C GLU A 10 -1.84 -0.11 26.10
N ALA A 11 -1.57 1.13 26.48
CA ALA A 11 -2.06 2.29 25.70
C ALA A 11 -1.54 2.28 24.25
N SER A 12 -0.34 1.76 24.03
CA SER A 12 0.26 1.56 22.70
C SER A 12 -0.53 0.58 21.81
N ASP A 13 -1.15 -0.45 22.43
CA ASP A 13 -1.97 -1.44 21.69
C ASP A 13 -3.28 -0.85 21.18
N MET A 14 -3.67 0.32 21.69
CA MET A 14 -4.83 1.09 21.26
C MET A 14 -4.47 2.18 20.27
N GLY A 15 -3.26 2.15 19.73
CA GLY A 15 -2.83 3.07 18.70
C GLY A 15 -3.59 2.85 17.39
N TYR A 16 -3.89 3.94 16.67
CA TYR A 16 -4.69 3.93 15.45
C TYR A 16 -4.08 4.81 14.39
N TRP A 17 -3.99 4.31 13.15
CA TRP A 17 -3.67 5.06 11.95
C TRP A 17 -4.97 5.48 11.25
N SER A 18 -5.14 6.78 11.02
CA SER A 18 -6.31 7.31 10.30
C SER A 18 -6.24 7.00 8.79
N GLU A 19 -7.41 6.99 8.14
CA GLU A 19 -7.47 7.20 6.69
C GLU A 19 -6.96 8.61 6.35
N PRO A 20 -6.55 8.89 5.08
CA PRO A 20 -6.17 10.23 4.65
C PRO A 20 -7.26 11.25 4.89
N TYR A 21 -6.87 12.42 5.36
CA TYR A 21 -7.77 13.55 5.62
C TYR A 21 -7.10 14.88 5.34
N GLN A 22 -7.90 15.93 5.21
CA GLN A 22 -7.47 17.32 5.17
C GLN A 22 -8.20 18.09 6.27
N LEU A 23 -7.46 18.89 7.04
CA LEU A 23 -8.07 19.74 8.08
C LEU A 23 -8.78 20.94 7.46
N SER A 24 -8.27 21.48 6.35
CA SER A 24 -8.92 22.50 5.54
C SER A 24 -8.67 22.26 4.05
N ALA A 25 -9.47 22.89 3.20
CA ALA A 25 -9.37 22.75 1.74
C ALA A 25 -8.01 23.16 1.14
N ASN A 26 -7.21 23.91 1.89
CA ASN A 26 -5.89 24.38 1.45
C ASN A 26 -4.72 23.60 2.08
N ASP A 27 -5.03 22.67 2.99
CA ASP A 27 -4.01 21.85 3.64
C ASP A 27 -3.61 20.67 2.74
N GLN A 28 -2.40 20.15 2.96
CA GLN A 28 -1.98 18.90 2.35
C GLN A 28 -2.76 17.73 2.97
N GLU A 29 -2.99 16.69 2.20
CA GLU A 29 -3.52 15.44 2.74
C GLU A 29 -2.51 14.82 3.71
N ALA A 30 -3.00 14.29 4.81
CA ALA A 30 -2.22 13.71 5.88
C ALA A 30 -2.89 12.44 6.43
N ILE A 31 -2.10 11.61 7.10
CA ILE A 31 -2.56 10.56 7.99
C ILE A 31 -2.08 10.88 9.41
N SER A 32 -2.76 10.36 10.41
CA SER A 32 -2.32 10.51 11.79
C SER A 32 -2.22 9.16 12.50
N TYR A 33 -1.21 9.03 13.35
CA TYR A 33 -1.16 7.99 14.36
C TYR A 33 -1.56 8.58 15.70
N SER A 34 -2.52 7.96 16.38
CA SER A 34 -3.10 8.46 17.63
C SER A 34 -3.18 7.39 18.67
N VAL A 35 -2.86 7.73 19.93
CA VAL A 35 -2.98 6.85 21.08
C VAL A 35 -3.80 7.52 22.18
N PRO A 36 -4.64 6.79 22.92
CA PRO A 36 -5.38 7.35 24.05
C PRO A 36 -4.44 7.61 25.22
N LEU A 37 -4.69 8.70 25.94
CA LEU A 37 -4.07 9.01 27.23
C LEU A 37 -4.98 8.51 28.34
N ILE A 38 -4.54 7.49 29.09
CA ILE A 38 -5.35 6.78 30.06
C ILE A 38 -4.77 6.96 31.46
N LEU A 39 -5.62 7.31 32.43
CA LEU A 39 -5.26 7.35 33.84
C LEU A 39 -5.21 5.92 34.40
N GLU A 40 -4.53 5.74 35.58
CA GLU A 40 -4.43 4.46 36.30
C GLU A 40 -5.81 3.81 36.59
N ASN A 41 -6.84 4.61 36.72
CA ASN A 41 -8.23 4.13 36.93
C ASN A 41 -8.95 3.74 35.66
N GLY A 42 -8.27 3.72 34.48
CA GLY A 42 -8.83 3.39 33.18
C GLY A 42 -9.58 4.55 32.48
N THR A 43 -9.62 5.75 33.05
CA THR A 43 -10.30 6.90 32.43
C THR A 43 -9.45 7.48 31.30
N VAL A 44 -10.01 7.53 30.08
CA VAL A 44 -9.41 8.26 28.95
C VAL A 44 -9.62 9.76 29.17
N TYR A 45 -8.54 10.52 29.28
CA TYR A 45 -8.60 11.96 29.50
C TYR A 45 -8.11 12.79 28.29
N GLY A 46 -7.57 12.14 27.26
CA GLY A 46 -7.10 12.80 26.06
C GLY A 46 -6.62 11.81 25.01
N ILE A 47 -6.19 12.37 23.88
CA ILE A 47 -5.57 11.64 22.77
C ILE A 47 -4.27 12.37 22.42
N LEU A 48 -3.20 11.62 22.28
CA LEU A 48 -1.93 12.11 21.74
C LEU A 48 -1.81 11.59 20.30
N GLY A 49 -1.53 12.48 19.35
CA GLY A 49 -1.35 12.09 17.95
C GLY A 49 -0.16 12.75 17.29
N VAL A 50 0.33 12.10 16.23
CA VAL A 50 1.33 12.63 15.30
C VAL A 50 0.70 12.62 13.91
N GLU A 51 0.83 13.72 13.19
CA GLU A 51 0.38 13.87 11.82
C GLU A 51 1.56 13.72 10.86
N LEU A 52 1.36 12.96 9.78
CA LEU A 52 2.31 12.79 8.70
C LEU A 52 1.65 13.23 7.39
N SER A 53 2.23 14.21 6.70
CA SER A 53 1.76 14.58 5.36
C SER A 53 2.03 13.45 4.36
N LEU A 54 1.13 13.26 3.40
CA LEU A 54 1.33 12.25 2.35
C LEU A 54 2.55 12.58 1.48
N SER A 55 2.85 13.88 1.27
CA SER A 55 4.07 14.29 0.56
C SER A 55 5.35 13.85 1.26
N TYR A 56 5.40 13.91 2.60
CA TYR A 56 6.54 13.39 3.36
C TYR A 56 6.68 11.87 3.22
N LEU A 57 5.58 11.14 3.25
CA LEU A 57 5.59 9.69 3.03
C LEU A 57 6.01 9.33 1.59
N GLU A 58 5.61 10.12 0.60
CA GLU A 58 6.02 9.93 -0.79
C GLU A 58 7.55 10.06 -0.94
N ASP A 59 8.14 11.05 -0.29
CA ASP A 59 9.60 11.25 -0.29
C ASP A 59 10.36 10.10 0.40
N MET A 60 9.73 9.38 1.31
CA MET A 60 10.32 8.23 2.00
C MET A 60 10.24 6.93 1.19
N LEU A 61 9.32 6.81 0.24
CA LEU A 61 9.26 5.66 -0.65
C LEU A 61 10.51 5.63 -1.56
N PRO A 62 11.02 4.44 -1.94
CA PRO A 62 12.23 4.33 -2.74
C PRO A 62 12.01 4.86 -4.17
N SER A 63 12.02 6.19 -4.30
CA SER A 63 11.76 6.90 -5.56
C SER A 63 12.88 6.74 -6.59
N GLU A 64 14.11 6.42 -6.15
CA GLU A 64 15.25 6.25 -7.05
C GLU A 64 15.02 5.12 -8.05
N GLU A 65 14.41 4.02 -7.61
CA GLU A 65 14.09 2.88 -8.46
C GLU A 65 12.97 3.20 -9.47
N LEU A 66 12.14 4.21 -9.18
CA LEU A 66 11.00 4.61 -10.00
C LEU A 66 11.28 5.82 -10.90
N LYS A 67 12.49 6.37 -10.87
CA LYS A 67 12.89 7.52 -11.72
C LYS A 67 12.89 7.16 -13.21
N ASP A 68 13.08 5.90 -13.54
CA ASP A 68 12.92 5.44 -14.90
C ASP A 68 11.41 5.36 -15.21
N LYS A 69 10.96 6.08 -16.25
CA LYS A 69 9.54 6.20 -16.64
C LYS A 69 8.80 4.86 -16.81
N ASP A 70 9.55 3.79 -16.91
CA ASP A 70 9.05 2.45 -17.14
C ASP A 70 9.23 1.51 -15.91
N ALA A 71 9.74 2.00 -14.77
CA ALA A 71 10.11 1.13 -13.65
C ALA A 71 8.90 0.59 -12.88
N GLY A 72 7.80 1.35 -12.80
CA GLY A 72 6.61 0.96 -12.07
C GLY A 72 6.11 2.02 -11.10
N SER A 73 5.28 1.61 -10.16
CA SER A 73 4.70 2.47 -9.13
C SER A 73 4.58 1.70 -7.82
N TYR A 74 4.58 2.42 -6.70
CA TYR A 74 4.18 1.91 -5.40
C TYR A 74 2.85 2.51 -4.98
N LEU A 75 2.01 1.69 -4.35
CA LEU A 75 0.75 2.09 -3.75
C LEU A 75 0.78 1.68 -2.29
N LEU A 76 0.61 2.65 -1.41
CA LEU A 76 0.26 2.42 -0.01
C LEU A 76 -1.25 2.52 0.11
N GLY A 77 -1.89 1.54 0.74
CA GLY A 77 -3.34 1.51 0.84
C GLY A 77 -3.85 0.77 2.05
N ILE A 78 -5.17 0.83 2.23
CA ILE A 78 -5.91 0.11 3.26
C ILE A 78 -6.86 -0.86 2.57
N GLU A 79 -6.74 -2.13 2.91
CA GLU A 79 -7.62 -3.15 2.39
C GLU A 79 -9.05 -2.96 2.90
N LYS A 80 -10.03 -3.04 2.00
CA LYS A 80 -11.45 -3.04 2.34
C LYS A 80 -12.07 -4.42 2.11
N ASN A 81 -12.76 -4.93 3.10
CA ASN A 81 -13.75 -6.04 3.12
C ASN A 81 -13.52 -7.29 2.25
N SER A 82 -12.54 -7.31 1.38
CA SER A 82 -12.18 -8.45 0.53
C SER A 82 -10.76 -8.24 0.01
N ASP A 83 -9.99 -9.29 -0.07
CA ASP A 83 -8.59 -9.32 -0.59
C ASP A 83 -8.44 -8.76 -2.02
N THR A 84 -9.44 -8.05 -2.54
CA THR A 84 -9.52 -7.57 -3.92
C THR A 84 -9.64 -6.06 -4.05
N GLU A 85 -9.93 -5.33 -2.97
CA GLU A 85 -10.11 -3.87 -3.01
C GLU A 85 -9.19 -3.18 -2.02
N ILE A 86 -8.43 -2.21 -2.50
CA ILE A 86 -7.53 -1.37 -1.70
C ILE A 86 -7.97 0.07 -1.83
N THR A 87 -8.26 0.72 -0.70
CA THR A 87 -8.38 2.18 -0.67
C THR A 87 -7.00 2.80 -0.76
N ASN A 88 -6.78 3.61 -1.77
CA ASN A 88 -5.50 4.26 -2.00
C ASN A 88 -5.24 5.34 -0.94
N VAL A 89 -4.11 5.26 -0.27
CA VAL A 89 -3.60 6.28 0.65
C VAL A 89 -2.59 7.15 -0.07
N LEU A 90 -1.60 6.53 -0.70
CA LEU A 90 -0.52 7.20 -1.39
C LEU A 90 -0.11 6.40 -2.62
N ILE A 91 0.20 7.08 -3.70
CA ILE A 91 0.72 6.48 -4.92
C ILE A 91 1.97 7.23 -5.32
N SER A 92 3.09 6.52 -5.45
CA SER A 92 4.36 7.05 -5.93
C SER A 92 4.77 6.37 -7.23
N GLY A 93 5.28 7.15 -8.19
CA GLY A 93 5.70 6.67 -9.50
C GLY A 93 4.87 7.21 -10.66
N SER A 94 5.39 7.09 -11.88
CA SER A 94 4.94 7.90 -13.03
C SER A 94 3.69 7.43 -13.75
N ASP A 95 3.28 6.18 -13.60
CA ASP A 95 2.31 5.56 -14.53
C ASP A 95 0.94 5.23 -13.94
N TYR A 96 0.76 5.39 -12.63
CA TYR A 96 -0.47 4.92 -11.98
C TYR A 96 -1.72 5.73 -12.37
N SER A 97 -1.59 7.05 -12.50
CA SER A 97 -2.71 7.91 -12.92
C SER A 97 -3.23 7.56 -14.31
N MET A 98 -2.35 7.10 -15.21
CA MET A 98 -2.76 6.60 -16.53
C MET A 98 -3.52 5.26 -16.45
N VAL A 99 -3.28 4.47 -15.40
CA VAL A 99 -3.83 3.13 -15.23
C VAL A 99 -5.20 3.14 -14.60
N ASN A 100 -5.40 3.97 -13.60
CA ASN A 100 -6.60 3.95 -12.76
C ASN A 100 -7.39 5.28 -12.75
N GLY A 101 -6.86 6.34 -13.35
CA GLY A 101 -7.42 7.68 -13.28
C GLY A 101 -7.43 8.21 -11.84
N ASP A 102 -8.43 9.06 -11.52
CA ASP A 102 -8.58 9.65 -10.19
C ASP A 102 -9.32 8.73 -9.18
N LYS A 103 -9.34 7.43 -9.43
CA LYS A 103 -10.03 6.51 -8.53
C LYS A 103 -9.30 6.41 -7.19
N LYS A 104 -10.05 6.54 -6.11
CA LYS A 104 -9.56 6.35 -4.74
C LYS A 104 -9.44 4.87 -4.33
N VAL A 105 -9.87 3.94 -5.19
CA VAL A 105 -9.88 2.49 -4.92
C VAL A 105 -9.20 1.75 -6.06
N THR A 106 -8.32 0.84 -5.71
CA THR A 106 -7.66 -0.10 -6.61
C THR A 106 -8.29 -1.47 -6.46
N GLU A 107 -8.78 -2.03 -7.58
CA GLU A 107 -9.31 -3.39 -7.63
C GLU A 107 -8.23 -4.35 -8.12
N ILE A 108 -8.00 -5.45 -7.37
CA ILE A 108 -7.05 -6.51 -7.71
C ILE A 108 -7.82 -7.78 -8.10
N TYR A 109 -7.32 -8.50 -9.06
CA TYR A 109 -7.84 -9.82 -9.44
C TYR A 109 -6.69 -10.79 -9.76
N THR A 110 -6.98 -12.09 -9.66
CA THR A 110 -6.00 -13.14 -9.97
C THR A 110 -6.25 -13.74 -11.34
N LYS A 111 -5.21 -13.81 -12.16
CA LYS A 111 -5.20 -14.45 -13.48
C LYS A 111 -3.93 -15.28 -13.63
N ASN A 112 -4.06 -16.58 -13.93
CA ASN A 112 -2.92 -17.49 -14.09
C ASN A 112 -1.93 -17.47 -12.90
N ASN A 113 -2.47 -17.49 -11.69
CA ASN A 113 -1.70 -17.45 -10.44
C ASN A 113 -0.84 -16.18 -10.24
N ARG A 114 -1.24 -15.07 -10.87
CA ARG A 114 -0.61 -13.75 -10.73
C ARG A 114 -1.65 -12.73 -10.36
N GLN A 115 -1.27 -11.77 -9.52
CA GLN A 115 -2.13 -10.65 -9.15
C GLN A 115 -2.01 -9.53 -10.18
N LEU A 116 -3.14 -9.00 -10.60
CA LEU A 116 -3.26 -7.93 -11.57
C LEU A 116 -4.22 -6.85 -11.07
N ILE A 117 -3.97 -5.62 -11.52
CA ILE A 117 -4.85 -4.49 -11.25
C ILE A 117 -5.86 -4.36 -12.39
N LYS A 118 -7.13 -4.22 -12.02
CA LYS A 118 -8.20 -3.86 -12.94
C LYS A 118 -8.04 -2.41 -13.37
N ASN A 119 -7.80 -2.17 -14.64
CA ASN A 119 -7.48 -0.87 -15.20
C ASN A 119 -8.36 -0.53 -16.40
N ILE A 120 -8.31 0.75 -16.84
CA ILE A 120 -9.03 1.25 -18.00
C ILE A 120 -8.29 0.96 -19.32
N LEU A 121 -7.02 0.61 -19.25
CA LEU A 121 -6.19 0.25 -20.39
C LEU A 121 -6.37 -1.25 -20.66
N SER A 122 -6.43 -1.65 -21.90
CA SER A 122 -6.54 -3.08 -22.28
C SER A 122 -5.20 -3.81 -22.19
N GLU A 123 -4.40 -3.55 -21.14
CA GLU A 123 -3.12 -4.21 -20.90
C GLU A 123 -3.06 -4.88 -19.53
N ASP A 124 -2.27 -5.94 -19.40
CA ASP A 124 -2.04 -6.60 -18.14
C ASP A 124 -1.10 -5.74 -17.27
N ILE A 125 -1.57 -5.34 -16.08
CA ILE A 125 -0.81 -4.61 -15.07
C ILE A 125 -0.66 -5.53 -13.89
N TYR A 126 0.57 -5.95 -13.66
CA TYR A 126 0.93 -6.87 -12.59
C TYR A 126 1.14 -6.11 -11.28
N CYS A 127 0.77 -6.75 -10.19
CA CYS A 127 1.05 -6.22 -8.86
C CYS A 127 1.50 -7.34 -7.92
N ASP A 128 2.18 -6.93 -6.87
CA ASP A 128 2.55 -7.75 -5.72
C ASP A 128 2.18 -7.00 -4.46
N VAL A 129 1.48 -7.66 -3.54
CA VAL A 129 0.88 -7.04 -2.35
C VAL A 129 1.56 -7.58 -1.11
N GLU A 130 2.16 -6.68 -0.35
CA GLU A 130 2.77 -6.97 0.95
C GLU A 130 1.92 -6.35 2.07
N TYR A 131 1.57 -7.16 3.06
CA TYR A 131 0.78 -6.72 4.22
C TYR A 131 1.68 -6.14 5.31
N LEU A 132 1.36 -4.92 5.74
CA LEU A 132 2.09 -4.25 6.79
C LEU A 132 1.50 -4.61 8.16
N THR A 133 2.32 -5.16 9.05
CA THR A 133 1.92 -5.48 10.41
C THR A 133 2.01 -4.22 11.29
N LEU A 134 0.98 -3.39 11.26
CA LEU A 134 0.92 -2.15 12.03
C LEU A 134 0.26 -2.29 13.39
N TYR A 135 -0.48 -3.37 13.62
CA TYR A 135 -1.22 -3.64 14.84
C TYR A 135 -0.86 -5.00 15.41
N ASN A 136 -0.78 -5.09 16.73
CA ASN A 136 -0.64 -6.36 17.41
C ASN A 136 -1.94 -7.18 17.31
N THR A 137 -1.84 -8.49 17.45
CA THR A 137 -3.00 -9.37 17.55
C THR A 137 -3.81 -9.07 18.83
N ASN A 138 -5.13 -9.29 18.74
CA ASN A 138 -6.07 -9.00 19.84
C ASN A 138 -6.20 -7.52 20.21
N THR A 139 -5.79 -6.60 19.34
CA THR A 139 -6.00 -5.16 19.49
C THR A 139 -7.29 -4.71 18.81
N PRO A 140 -7.86 -3.54 19.19
CA PRO A 140 -9.10 -3.05 18.58
C PRO A 140 -9.05 -2.85 17.07
N PHE A 141 -7.85 -2.63 16.49
CA PHE A 141 -7.65 -2.27 15.09
C PHE A 141 -6.95 -3.35 14.27
N GLU A 142 -6.75 -4.57 14.79
CA GLU A 142 -6.08 -5.66 14.09
C GLU A 142 -6.71 -6.01 12.74
N GLN A 143 -8.01 -5.70 12.57
CA GLN A 143 -8.75 -5.94 11.33
C GLN A 143 -8.44 -4.91 10.23
N GLN A 144 -7.84 -3.77 10.57
CA GLN A 144 -7.44 -2.77 9.60
C GLN A 144 -6.10 -3.15 8.99
N ARG A 145 -6.14 -3.71 7.80
CA ARG A 145 -4.94 -4.18 7.11
C ARG A 145 -4.40 -3.12 6.15
N TRP A 146 -3.19 -2.68 6.43
CA TRP A 146 -2.43 -1.82 5.54
C TRP A 146 -1.61 -2.65 4.58
N VAL A 147 -1.48 -2.18 3.35
CA VAL A 147 -0.76 -2.89 2.28
C VAL A 147 0.18 -1.95 1.53
N LEU A 148 1.34 -2.47 1.19
CA LEU A 148 2.24 -1.88 0.22
C LEU A 148 2.17 -2.72 -1.05
N THR A 149 1.85 -2.10 -2.18
CA THR A 149 1.68 -2.80 -3.45
C THR A 149 2.69 -2.27 -4.46
N GLY A 150 3.53 -3.15 -4.96
CA GLY A 150 4.38 -2.88 -6.13
C GLY A 150 3.57 -3.10 -7.41
N ILE A 151 3.65 -2.15 -8.35
CA ILE A 151 2.84 -2.16 -9.58
C ILE A 151 3.76 -2.02 -10.78
N VAL A 152 3.61 -2.90 -11.77
CA VAL A 152 4.40 -2.85 -13.00
C VAL A 152 3.56 -3.21 -14.23
N ARG A 153 3.72 -2.49 -15.32
CA ARG A 153 3.07 -2.79 -16.60
C ARG A 153 3.67 -4.04 -17.23
N GLY A 154 2.85 -4.92 -17.79
CA GLY A 154 3.29 -6.17 -18.40
C GLY A 154 4.32 -5.97 -19.51
N LYS A 155 4.18 -4.93 -20.32
CA LYS A 155 5.16 -4.59 -21.36
C LYS A 155 6.56 -4.32 -20.81
N ASN A 156 6.66 -3.77 -19.59
CA ASN A 156 7.93 -3.44 -18.93
C ASN A 156 8.51 -4.68 -18.24
N LEU A 157 7.66 -5.47 -17.57
CA LEU A 157 8.05 -6.71 -16.92
C LEU A 157 8.70 -7.70 -17.90
N PHE A 158 8.17 -7.80 -19.14
CA PHE A 158 8.68 -8.74 -20.15
C PHE A 158 9.73 -8.15 -21.11
N ARG A 159 10.03 -6.85 -21.02
CA ARG A 159 11.02 -6.19 -21.87
C ARG A 159 12.40 -6.84 -21.76
N PHE A 160 12.81 -7.18 -20.55
CA PHE A 160 14.09 -7.85 -20.32
C PHE A 160 14.14 -9.25 -20.93
N SER A 161 13.07 -10.04 -20.74
CA SER A 161 12.95 -11.39 -21.32
C SER A 161 13.03 -11.36 -22.85
N SER A 162 12.32 -10.45 -23.50
CA SER A 162 12.34 -10.31 -24.96
C SER A 162 13.70 -9.85 -25.51
N THR A 163 14.46 -9.09 -24.76
CA THR A 163 15.82 -8.65 -25.13
C THR A 163 16.79 -9.81 -25.07
N VAL A 164 16.74 -10.62 -23.99
CA VAL A 164 17.56 -11.82 -23.85
C VAL A 164 17.25 -12.84 -24.93
N GLU A 165 15.98 -13.08 -25.22
CA GLU A 165 15.55 -13.98 -26.30
C GLU A 165 16.07 -13.54 -27.67
N LYS A 166 15.98 -12.26 -28.01
CA LYS A 166 16.55 -11.71 -29.25
C LYS A 166 18.07 -11.84 -29.32
N MET A 167 18.77 -11.68 -28.22
CA MET A 167 20.24 -11.88 -28.15
C MET A 167 20.61 -13.35 -28.36
N LEU A 168 19.87 -14.28 -27.78
CA LEU A 168 20.08 -15.72 -27.95
C LEU A 168 19.85 -16.14 -29.42
N ILE A 169 18.75 -15.69 -30.03
CA ILE A 169 18.43 -15.99 -31.44
C ILE A 169 19.51 -15.42 -32.38
N ARG A 170 20.02 -14.22 -32.13
CA ARG A 170 21.09 -13.64 -32.93
C ARG A 170 22.43 -14.38 -32.78
N GLY A 171 22.71 -14.83 -31.55
CA GLY A 171 23.91 -15.61 -31.27
C GLY A 171 23.94 -16.99 -31.94
N THR A 172 22.79 -17.64 -32.06
CA THR A 172 22.64 -18.96 -32.72
C THR A 172 22.62 -18.90 -34.26
N LEU A 173 22.33 -17.74 -34.84
CA LEU A 173 22.37 -17.55 -36.30
C LEU A 173 23.73 -17.09 -36.82
N ALA A 174 24.68 -16.79 -35.93
CA ALA A 174 26.04 -16.34 -36.26
C ALA A 174 27.10 -17.46 -36.20
N THR A 175 26.67 -18.69 -35.91
CA THR A 175 27.49 -19.92 -35.94
C THR A 175 27.06 -20.80 -37.10
#